data_1c01353c97fd8bdfab5eb40b4796d936
#
_entry.id   1c01353c97fd8bdfab5eb40b4796d936
#
_cell.length_a   1.000
_cell.length_b   1.000
_cell.length_c   1.000
_cell.angle_alpha   90.00
_cell.angle_beta   90.00
_cell.angle_gamma   90.00
#
_symmetry.space_group_name_H-M   'P 1'
#
loop_
_entity.id
_entity.type
_entity.pdbx_description
1 polymer ?
#
loop_
_entity_poly.entity_id
_entity_poly.type
_entity_poly.pdbx_seq_one_letter_code
_entity_poly.pdbx_strand_id
1 'polypeptide(L)'
;MAEQAGSVNDRGRENDASFAEIIAGSPPAIQELARAVRDLIYDVLPQTVEVVWPRQGSVGWGTGPKKFTEQFAYLMPFRRHVTLGFYHGGELPDPHGLLPEAGGRQVGGTLTMRSLRVSSPEQIRDPALRALIEAATVTGVPPIR
;
A
#
# COMPACT_ATOMS: atom_id res chain seq x y z
N MET A 1 23.15 7.78 -3.93
CA MET A 1 22.48 7.85 -3.98
C MET A 1 21.53 7.85 -4.24
N ALA A 2 21.22 7.86 -4.19
CA ALA A 2 20.37 7.98 -4.35
C ALA A 2 19.56 8.05 -4.22
N GLU A 3 19.26 8.07 -4.27
CA GLU A 3 18.54 8.18 -4.30
C GLU A 3 17.61 8.05 -3.96
N GLN A 4 17.60 7.70 -3.42
CA GLN A 4 16.49 7.51 -3.17
C GLN A 4 15.58 8.29 -2.95
N ALA A 5 15.41 8.33 -2.67
CA ALA A 5 14.40 9.15 -3.15
C ALA A 5 13.14 9.18 -2.35
N GLY A 6 12.98 8.36 -1.39
CA GLY A 6 11.78 8.30 -0.62
C GLY A 6 11.82 9.20 0.59
N SER A 7 10.67 9.73 0.98
CA SER A 7 10.47 10.39 2.25
C SER A 7 9.97 9.31 3.22
N VAL A 8 10.72 9.07 4.29
CA VAL A 8 10.47 7.95 5.20
C VAL A 8 9.93 8.47 6.51
N ASN A 9 8.84 7.88 6.95
CA ASN A 9 8.31 8.07 8.28
C ASN A 9 8.77 6.90 9.15
N ASP A 10 9.22 7.18 10.34
CA ASP A 10 9.69 6.13 11.22
C ASP A 10 8.60 5.66 12.17
N ARG A 11 7.67 6.51 12.52
CA ARG A 11 6.47 6.18 13.28
C ARG A 11 5.57 7.38 13.24
N GLY A 12 4.28 7.15 13.00
CA GLY A 12 3.33 8.24 12.89
C GLY A 12 3.30 8.81 11.49
N ARG A 13 2.60 9.92 11.32
CA ARG A 13 2.29 10.43 9.98
C ARG A 13 3.16 11.63 9.61
N GLU A 14 4.44 11.46 9.66
CA GLU A 14 5.37 12.54 9.38
C GLU A 14 5.45 12.87 7.90
N ASN A 15 4.92 11.99 7.03
CA ASN A 15 4.95 12.21 5.59
C ASN A 15 3.71 12.90 5.04
N ASP A 16 2.90 13.56 5.88
CA ASP A 16 1.65 14.14 5.40
C ASP A 16 1.83 15.04 4.19
N ALA A 17 2.84 15.91 4.21
CA ALA A 17 3.08 16.83 3.09
C ALA A 17 3.51 16.07 1.84
N SER A 18 4.40 15.10 1.98
CA SER A 18 4.87 14.30 0.85
C SER A 18 3.75 13.46 0.25
N PHE A 19 2.92 12.87 1.11
CA PHE A 19 1.76 12.11 0.66
C PHE A 19 0.80 13.01 -0.12
N ALA A 20 0.55 14.22 0.40
CA ALA A 20 -0.34 15.16 -0.28
C ALA A 20 0.16 15.50 -1.67
N GLU A 21 1.47 15.59 -1.87
CA GLU A 21 2.05 15.85 -3.18
C GLU A 21 1.79 14.72 -4.16
N ILE A 22 1.81 13.48 -3.69
CA ILE A 22 1.56 12.32 -4.55
C ILE A 22 0.14 12.39 -5.15
N ILE A 23 -0.83 12.83 -4.37
CA ILE A 23 -2.23 12.84 -4.80
C ILE A 23 -2.69 14.21 -5.30
N ALA A 24 -1.83 15.22 -5.30
CA ALA A 24 -2.23 16.60 -5.59
C ALA A 24 -2.83 16.77 -6.98
N GLY A 25 -2.35 16.00 -7.96
CA GLY A 25 -2.87 16.08 -9.33
C GLY A 25 -4.10 15.23 -9.59
N SER A 26 -4.57 14.51 -8.59
CA SER A 26 -5.70 13.59 -8.74
C SER A 26 -7.02 14.33 -8.55
N PRO A 27 -8.12 13.83 -9.18
CA PRO A 27 -9.44 14.39 -8.88
C PRO A 27 -9.77 14.28 -7.39
N PRO A 28 -10.62 15.18 -6.88
CA PRO A 28 -10.94 15.17 -5.43
C PRO A 28 -11.44 13.83 -4.91
N ALA A 29 -12.27 13.11 -5.68
CA ALA A 29 -12.75 11.81 -5.24
C ALA A 29 -11.62 10.80 -5.10
N ILE A 30 -10.63 10.87 -5.98
CA ILE A 30 -9.47 9.97 -5.91
C ILE A 30 -8.58 10.34 -4.72
N GLN A 31 -8.42 11.65 -4.47
CA GLN A 31 -7.68 12.08 -3.30
C GLN A 31 -8.31 11.54 -2.01
N GLU A 32 -9.65 11.56 -1.93
CA GLU A 32 -10.35 11.03 -0.78
C GLU A 32 -10.15 9.53 -0.62
N LEU A 33 -10.20 8.79 -1.73
CA LEU A 33 -9.97 7.35 -1.69
C LEU A 33 -8.54 7.04 -1.21
N ALA A 34 -7.56 7.78 -1.72
CA ALA A 34 -6.18 7.58 -1.32
C ALA A 34 -5.98 7.84 0.18
N ARG A 35 -6.59 8.92 0.69
CA ARG A 35 -6.50 9.23 2.12
C ARG A 35 -7.18 8.15 2.95
N ALA A 36 -8.31 7.64 2.49
CA ALA A 36 -9.05 6.61 3.22
C ALA A 36 -8.27 5.29 3.26
N VAL A 37 -7.61 4.93 2.17
CA VAL A 37 -6.75 3.74 2.17
C VAL A 37 -5.59 3.94 3.16
N ARG A 38 -4.95 5.10 3.12
CA ARG A 38 -3.87 5.40 4.06
C ARG A 38 -4.34 5.31 5.51
N ASP A 39 -5.51 5.87 5.79
CA ASP A 39 -6.08 5.82 7.13
C ASP A 39 -6.32 4.38 7.58
N LEU A 40 -6.82 3.54 6.68
CA LEU A 40 -7.06 2.13 6.98
C LEU A 40 -5.74 1.41 7.29
N ILE A 41 -4.70 1.66 6.51
CA ILE A 41 -3.39 1.06 6.76
C ILE A 41 -2.88 1.46 8.16
N TYR A 42 -2.96 2.75 8.51
CA TYR A 42 -2.51 3.20 9.82
C TYR A 42 -3.40 2.68 10.94
N ASP A 43 -4.69 2.46 10.65
CA ASP A 43 -5.57 1.88 11.64
C ASP A 43 -5.23 0.42 11.93
N VAL A 44 -4.88 -0.31 10.89
CA VAL A 44 -4.48 -1.72 11.05
C VAL A 44 -3.10 -1.83 11.73
N LEU A 45 -2.17 -0.98 11.34
CA LEU A 45 -0.80 -1.03 11.87
C LEU A 45 -0.32 0.38 12.15
N PRO A 46 -0.63 0.93 13.35
CA PRO A 46 -0.26 2.31 13.66
C PRO A 46 1.24 2.60 13.60
N GLN A 47 2.07 1.57 13.76
CA GLN A 47 3.52 1.72 13.76
C GLN A 47 4.13 1.47 12.39
N THR A 48 3.30 1.40 11.34
CA THR A 48 3.81 1.12 10.00
C THR A 48 4.85 2.17 9.59
N VAL A 49 5.85 1.71 8.86
CA VAL A 49 6.83 2.60 8.25
C VAL A 49 6.31 2.97 6.87
N GLU A 50 6.10 4.25 6.66
CA GLU A 50 5.57 4.76 5.40
C GLU A 50 6.70 5.39 4.59
N VAL A 51 6.80 5.03 3.32
CA VAL A 51 7.78 5.62 2.42
C VAL A 51 7.03 6.19 1.21
N VAL A 52 7.28 7.47 0.93
CA VAL A 52 6.73 8.13 -0.25
C VAL A 52 7.79 8.10 -1.35
N TRP A 53 7.39 7.61 -2.52
CA TRP A 53 8.27 7.47 -3.67
C TRP A 53 7.83 8.45 -4.76
N PRO A 54 8.34 9.71 -4.74
CA PRO A 54 7.81 10.74 -5.65
C PRO A 54 7.99 10.40 -7.12
N ARG A 55 9.12 9.80 -7.48
CA ARG A 55 9.38 9.49 -8.89
C ARG A 55 8.42 8.46 -9.44
N GLN A 56 8.06 7.48 -8.61
CA GLN A 56 7.12 6.45 -9.00
C GLN A 56 5.68 6.88 -8.84
N GLY A 57 5.44 7.99 -8.16
CA GLY A 57 4.09 8.42 -7.85
C GLY A 57 3.38 7.45 -6.92
N SER A 58 4.10 6.90 -5.95
CA SER A 58 3.55 5.86 -5.09
C SER A 58 3.92 6.09 -3.64
N VAL A 59 3.17 5.41 -2.78
CA VAL A 59 3.40 5.39 -1.34
C VAL A 59 3.44 3.93 -0.92
N GLY A 60 4.40 3.56 -0.09
CA GLY A 60 4.49 2.20 0.42
C GLY A 60 4.43 2.16 1.93
N TRP A 61 3.97 1.03 2.46
CA TRP A 61 3.86 0.80 3.89
C TRP A 61 4.46 -0.55 4.24
N GLY A 62 5.14 -0.60 5.36
CA GLY A 62 5.80 -1.83 5.75
C GLY A 62 6.18 -1.83 7.21
N THR A 63 6.96 -2.84 7.58
CA THR A 63 7.58 -2.94 8.89
C THR A 63 8.96 -2.28 8.89
N GLY A 64 9.42 -1.88 7.71
CA GLY A 64 10.65 -1.14 7.50
C GLY A 64 10.62 -0.52 6.11
N PRO A 65 11.66 0.25 5.72
CA PRO A 65 11.64 1.02 4.48
C PRO A 65 12.00 0.24 3.23
N LYS A 66 12.52 -0.97 3.34
CA LYS A 66 13.01 -1.71 2.17
C LYS A 66 11.85 -2.29 1.37
N LYS A 67 11.78 -1.93 0.10
CA LYS A 67 10.60 -2.13 -0.72
C LYS A 67 10.15 -3.58 -0.82
N PHE A 68 11.04 -4.50 -1.13
CA PHE A 68 10.63 -5.88 -1.40
C PHE A 68 10.80 -6.82 -0.22
N THR A 69 11.47 -6.38 0.83
CA THR A 69 11.73 -7.23 1.99
C THR A 69 11.03 -6.79 3.25
N GLU A 70 10.67 -5.50 3.32
CA GLU A 70 10.08 -4.95 4.54
C GLU A 70 8.73 -4.26 4.30
N GLN A 71 8.39 -3.94 3.04
CA GLN A 71 7.10 -3.33 2.75
C GLN A 71 6.09 -4.39 2.34
N PHE A 72 4.86 -4.25 2.84
CA PHE A 72 3.81 -5.21 2.52
C PHE A 72 2.82 -4.66 1.49
N ALA A 73 2.66 -3.33 1.38
CA ALA A 73 1.65 -2.76 0.50
C ALA A 73 2.11 -1.43 -0.08
N TYR A 74 1.50 -1.06 -1.20
CA TYR A 74 1.74 0.24 -1.81
C TYR A 74 0.45 0.78 -2.41
N LEU A 75 0.43 2.08 -2.68
CA LEU A 75 -0.70 2.76 -3.30
C LEU A 75 -0.20 3.63 -4.44
N MET A 76 -0.91 3.59 -5.56
CA MET A 76 -0.67 4.51 -6.68
C MET A 76 -2.02 5.09 -7.12
N PRO A 77 -2.15 6.43 -7.16
CA PRO A 77 -3.39 7.03 -7.63
C PRO A 77 -3.43 7.08 -9.16
N PHE A 78 -4.61 6.84 -9.69
CA PHE A 78 -4.90 6.97 -11.11
C PHE A 78 -6.11 7.88 -11.26
N ARG A 79 -6.57 8.08 -12.49
CA ARG A 79 -7.64 9.05 -12.73
C ARG A 79 -8.98 8.60 -12.15
N ARG A 80 -9.26 7.30 -12.15
CA ARG A 80 -10.58 6.78 -11.77
C ARG A 80 -10.53 5.79 -10.63
N HIS A 81 -9.37 5.53 -10.11
CA HIS A 81 -9.21 4.59 -9.00
C HIS A 81 -7.85 4.81 -8.36
N VAL A 82 -7.67 4.23 -7.19
CA VAL A 82 -6.31 4.04 -6.66
C VAL A 82 -6.01 2.55 -6.74
N THR A 83 -4.77 2.23 -7.08
CA THR A 83 -4.30 0.86 -7.03
C THR A 83 -3.72 0.62 -5.65
N LEU A 84 -4.21 -0.42 -4.98
CA LEU A 84 -3.64 -0.89 -3.72
C LEU A 84 -2.97 -2.22 -4.02
N GLY A 85 -1.65 -2.26 -3.90
CA GLY A 85 -0.88 -3.43 -4.23
C GLY A 85 -0.27 -4.06 -3.00
N PHE A 86 -0.02 -5.37 -3.09
CA PHE A 86 0.61 -6.15 -2.03
C PHE A 86 1.82 -6.85 -2.60
N TYR A 87 2.99 -6.60 -2.02
CA TYR A 87 4.24 -7.17 -2.53
C TYR A 87 4.25 -8.69 -2.45
N HIS A 88 3.59 -9.26 -1.44
CA HIS A 88 3.50 -10.70 -1.27
C HIS A 88 2.08 -11.19 -1.51
N GLY A 89 1.39 -10.53 -2.45
CA GLY A 89 -0.03 -10.79 -2.67
C GLY A 89 -0.35 -12.22 -3.04
N GLY A 90 0.55 -12.89 -3.75
CA GLY A 90 0.34 -14.28 -4.12
C GLY A 90 0.36 -15.25 -2.95
N GLU A 91 0.87 -14.82 -1.80
CA GLU A 91 0.92 -15.64 -0.59
C GLU A 91 -0.20 -15.33 0.39
N LEU A 92 -0.99 -14.29 0.11
CA LEU A 92 -2.03 -13.86 1.06
C LEU A 92 -3.26 -14.75 0.96
N PRO A 93 -3.89 -15.08 2.11
CA PRO A 93 -5.20 -15.68 2.07
C PRO A 93 -6.19 -14.65 1.53
N ASP A 94 -6.96 -15.07 0.55
CA ASP A 94 -7.89 -14.17 -0.12
C ASP A 94 -9.23 -14.90 -0.30
N PRO A 95 -9.91 -15.23 0.82
CA PRO A 95 -11.14 -16.02 0.74
C PRO A 95 -12.28 -15.30 0.05
N HIS A 96 -12.21 -13.99 -0.07
CA HIS A 96 -13.27 -13.20 -0.71
C HIS A 96 -12.95 -12.81 -2.14
N GLY A 97 -11.80 -13.26 -2.67
CA GLY A 97 -11.45 -13.03 -4.05
C GLY A 97 -11.20 -11.58 -4.40
N LEU A 98 -10.60 -10.80 -3.49
CA LEU A 98 -10.33 -9.39 -3.75
C LEU A 98 -9.18 -9.19 -4.74
N LEU A 99 -8.24 -10.12 -4.78
CA LEU A 99 -7.06 -10.01 -5.63
C LEU A 99 -7.25 -10.85 -6.89
N PRO A 100 -6.99 -10.28 -8.08
CA PRO A 100 -7.14 -11.04 -9.31
C PRO A 100 -6.18 -12.22 -9.35
N GLU A 101 -6.67 -13.36 -9.78
CA GLU A 101 -5.85 -14.57 -9.86
C GLU A 101 -4.72 -14.45 -10.86
N ALA A 102 -4.99 -13.79 -11.96
CA ALA A 102 -4.05 -13.75 -13.08
C ALA A 102 -3.28 -12.45 -13.16
N GLY A 103 -3.40 -11.57 -12.18
CA GLY A 103 -2.77 -10.26 -12.24
C GLY A 103 -1.40 -10.19 -11.62
N GLY A 104 -0.91 -11.31 -11.14
CA GLY A 104 0.32 -11.31 -10.38
C GLY A 104 1.55 -11.12 -11.22
N ARG A 105 2.48 -10.39 -10.66
CA ARG A 105 3.78 -10.18 -11.26
C ARG A 105 4.83 -10.83 -10.38
N GLN A 106 5.64 -11.69 -10.98
CA GLN A 106 6.70 -12.34 -10.22
C GLN A 106 7.93 -11.47 -10.20
N VAL A 107 8.46 -11.24 -9.02
CA VAL A 107 9.66 -10.43 -8.82
C VAL A 107 10.61 -11.23 -7.95
N GLY A 108 11.87 -11.30 -8.37
CA GLY A 108 12.88 -11.98 -7.57
C GLY A 108 12.65 -13.46 -7.42
N GLY A 109 12.14 -14.11 -8.44
CA GLY A 109 11.94 -15.55 -8.48
C GLY A 109 10.66 -16.02 -7.84
N THR A 110 10.44 -15.74 -6.56
CA THR A 110 9.30 -16.28 -5.82
C THR A 110 8.28 -15.22 -5.43
N LEU A 111 8.68 -13.96 -5.41
CA LEU A 111 7.78 -12.89 -5.00
C LEU A 111 6.71 -12.67 -6.06
N THR A 112 5.45 -12.79 -5.69
CA THR A 112 4.32 -12.56 -6.59
C THR A 112 3.49 -11.40 -6.08
N MET A 113 3.54 -10.30 -6.81
CA MET A 113 2.77 -9.11 -6.46
C MET A 113 1.35 -9.25 -6.98
N ARG A 114 0.39 -8.76 -6.20
CA ARG A 114 -1.01 -8.70 -6.58
C ARG A 114 -1.54 -7.33 -6.21
N SER A 115 -2.55 -6.88 -6.94
CA SER A 115 -3.14 -5.58 -6.64
C SER A 115 -4.62 -5.60 -6.90
N LEU A 116 -5.32 -4.63 -6.31
CA LEU A 116 -6.72 -4.40 -6.60
C LEU A 116 -6.93 -2.92 -6.85
N ARG A 117 -8.00 -2.61 -7.58
CA ARG A 117 -8.40 -1.24 -7.82
C ARG A 117 -9.47 -0.85 -6.83
N VAL A 118 -9.22 0.27 -6.14
CA VAL A 118 -10.19 0.82 -5.21
C VAL A 118 -10.80 2.04 -5.88
N SER A 119 -12.10 1.98 -6.15
CA SER A 119 -12.81 3.03 -6.87
C SER A 119 -14.01 3.57 -6.11
N SER A 120 -14.32 3.03 -4.94
CA SER A 120 -15.45 3.51 -4.15
C SER A 120 -15.14 3.43 -2.66
N PRO A 121 -15.76 4.31 -1.86
CA PRO A 121 -15.61 4.24 -0.41
C PRO A 121 -16.13 2.94 0.20
N GLU A 122 -17.11 2.32 -0.44
CA GLU A 122 -17.66 1.05 0.04
C GLU A 122 -16.62 -0.05 0.09
N GLN A 123 -15.72 -0.07 -0.89
CA GLN A 123 -14.64 -1.04 -0.89
C GLN A 123 -13.74 -0.89 0.33
N ILE A 124 -13.51 0.36 0.75
CA ILE A 124 -12.61 0.63 1.88
C ILE A 124 -13.27 0.20 3.19
N ARG A 125 -14.59 0.31 3.27
CA ARG A 125 -15.34 -0.08 4.47
C ARG A 125 -15.60 -1.58 4.57
N ASP A 126 -15.30 -2.32 3.50
CA ASP A 126 -15.54 -3.76 3.47
C ASP A 126 -14.59 -4.47 4.45
N PRO A 127 -15.12 -5.25 5.40
CA PRO A 127 -14.25 -5.97 6.34
C PRO A 127 -13.28 -6.92 5.66
N ALA A 128 -13.61 -7.40 4.45
CA ALA A 128 -12.71 -8.28 3.71
C ALA A 128 -11.42 -7.56 3.34
N LEU A 129 -11.50 -6.27 3.01
CA LEU A 129 -10.29 -5.51 2.69
C LEU A 129 -9.42 -5.34 3.94
N ARG A 130 -10.04 -5.00 5.07
CA ARG A 130 -9.29 -4.88 6.32
C ARG A 130 -8.59 -6.18 6.66
N ALA A 131 -9.30 -7.31 6.54
CA ALA A 131 -8.71 -8.61 6.84
C ALA A 131 -7.53 -8.92 5.93
N LEU A 132 -7.62 -8.54 4.66
CA LEU A 132 -6.53 -8.74 3.72
C LEU A 132 -5.30 -7.92 4.13
N ILE A 133 -5.51 -6.67 4.53
CA ILE A 133 -4.42 -5.81 4.98
C ILE A 133 -3.80 -6.36 6.26
N GLU A 134 -4.64 -6.83 7.20
CA GLU A 134 -4.14 -7.43 8.43
C GLU A 134 -3.22 -8.61 8.14
N ALA A 135 -3.62 -9.47 7.22
CA ALA A 135 -2.80 -10.61 6.82
C ALA A 135 -1.50 -10.14 6.18
N ALA A 136 -1.55 -9.07 5.39
CA ALA A 136 -0.37 -8.57 4.70
C ALA A 136 0.70 -8.08 5.67
N THR A 137 0.31 -7.53 6.81
CA THR A 137 1.28 -6.99 7.77
C THR A 137 2.17 -8.05 8.40
N VAL A 138 1.82 -9.33 8.25
CA VAL A 138 2.58 -10.44 8.84
C VAL A 138 3.01 -11.47 7.80
N THR A 139 2.89 -11.16 6.52
CA THR A 139 3.22 -12.10 5.46
C THR A 139 4.40 -11.58 4.65
N GLY A 140 5.50 -12.32 4.69
CA GLY A 140 6.68 -12.01 3.87
C GLY A 140 7.50 -10.83 4.35
N VAL A 141 7.18 -10.25 5.50
CA VAL A 141 7.90 -9.12 6.06
C VAL A 141 8.29 -9.43 7.50
N PRO A 142 9.38 -8.83 8.01
CA PRO A 142 9.76 -9.05 9.41
C PRO A 142 8.79 -8.33 10.33
N PRO A 143 8.72 -8.74 11.60
CA PRO A 143 7.86 -8.03 12.55
C PRO A 143 8.36 -6.62 12.82
N ILE A 144 7.47 -5.77 13.29
CA ILE A 144 7.81 -4.42 13.75
C ILE A 144 8.75 -4.55 14.95
N ARG A 145 9.73 -3.68 15.02
CA ARG A 145 10.70 -3.68 16.11
C ARG A 145 10.36 -2.65 17.15
#